data_3450c10b051058ca31ddec3ebcf2ec4a
#
_entry.id   3450c10b051058ca31ddec3ebcf2ec4a
#
_cell.length_a   1.000
_cell.length_b   1.000
_cell.length_c   1.000
_cell.angle_alpha   90.00
_cell.angle_beta   90.00
_cell.angle_gamma   90.00
#
_symmetry.space_group_name_H-M   'P 1'
#
loop_
_entity.id
_entity.type
_entity.pdbx_description
1 polymer ?
#
loop_
_entity_poly.entity_id
_entity_poly.type
_entity_poly.pdbx_seq_one_letter_code
_entity_poly.pdbx_strand_id
1 'polypeptide(L)'
;MNGTLDTFFKARKDNGKTAIITGVTGQDGSYLAELLLQKGYKVVGLKRRTSLICTDRINLLFADPNFKLEYFDLNDVGCMWRLINQYKPDEIYNLAAQSHVRVSFDLSEHTADGIAMGTLRLLNAARELVPDAKFYQASSSEMFGDNPNYPFNEESTLMPASPYACAKVFAHHLVKNYRTSYGQYACSGILFNHESPRRGETFVTRKITMAAARIKLKMQQKLFLGNLDAKRDWGFAGDYVKLMWMMLQQEQPDDYVVSTGETHSVKEFLECVFDHAGLGNPDKYIEIDERLFRPQEVPYLLGDSTKAREKLGWKPEVTFKELAKMMYNEDLAFLQRNARGVAIDKMITPEIDMYGGEK
;
A
#
# COMPACT_ATOMS: atom_id res chain seq x y z
N MET A 1 26.88 3.83 2.95
CA MET A 1 26.16 2.92 2.03
C MET A 1 26.59 1.45 2.11
N ASN A 2 27.77 1.11 2.56
CA ASN A 2 28.25 -0.29 2.58
C ASN A 2 27.65 -1.16 3.70
N GLY A 3 27.24 -0.59 4.83
CA GLY A 3 26.68 -1.38 5.95
C GLY A 3 25.26 -1.92 5.76
N THR A 4 24.47 -1.32 4.85
CA THR A 4 23.07 -1.71 4.59
C THR A 4 22.97 -2.92 3.64
N LEU A 5 23.88 -3.05 2.70
CA LEU A 5 23.91 -4.17 1.75
C LEU A 5 24.41 -5.45 2.45
N ASP A 6 25.46 -5.37 3.26
CA ASP A 6 26.01 -6.53 3.98
C ASP A 6 25.04 -7.13 5.01
N THR A 7 24.16 -6.28 5.58
CA THR A 7 23.10 -6.76 6.49
C THR A 7 21.96 -7.42 5.74
N PHE A 8 21.69 -6.97 4.51
CA PHE A 8 20.61 -7.49 3.67
C PHE A 8 20.95 -8.89 3.12
N PHE A 9 22.23 -9.14 2.79
CA PHE A 9 22.71 -10.39 2.16
C PHE A 9 23.37 -11.39 3.12
N LYS A 10 23.23 -11.23 4.44
CA LYS A 10 23.68 -12.28 5.37
C LYS A 10 22.99 -13.59 5.03
N ALA A 11 23.78 -14.66 4.97
CA ALA A 11 23.29 -16.02 4.72
C ALA A 11 22.11 -16.33 5.66
N ARG A 12 20.92 -16.51 5.08
CA ARG A 12 19.68 -16.78 5.80
C ARG A 12 19.40 -18.26 5.72
N LYS A 13 18.87 -18.82 6.80
CA LYS A 13 18.40 -20.20 6.77
C LYS A 13 17.14 -20.27 5.90
N ASP A 14 17.18 -21.06 4.82
CA ASP A 14 16.01 -21.38 4.00
C ASP A 14 14.94 -22.02 4.91
N ASN A 15 13.74 -21.45 4.93
CA ASN A 15 12.63 -21.98 5.71
C ASN A 15 11.78 -23.01 4.92
N GLY A 16 12.16 -23.29 3.68
CA GLY A 16 11.51 -24.25 2.78
C GLY A 16 10.23 -23.75 2.14
N LYS A 17 9.75 -22.52 2.47
CA LYS A 17 8.49 -21.99 1.97
C LYS A 17 8.65 -21.09 0.75
N THR A 18 7.66 -21.13 -0.13
CA THR A 18 7.52 -20.23 -1.28
C THR A 18 6.33 -19.30 -1.06
N ALA A 19 6.53 -18.00 -1.25
CA ALA A 19 5.47 -16.99 -1.20
C ALA A 19 5.29 -16.30 -2.55
N ILE A 20 4.04 -16.15 -2.99
CA ILE A 20 3.66 -15.29 -4.12
C ILE A 20 3.13 -13.97 -3.58
N ILE A 21 3.62 -12.85 -4.14
CA ILE A 21 3.15 -11.49 -3.82
C ILE A 21 2.65 -10.83 -5.09
N THR A 22 1.34 -10.61 -5.23
CA THR A 22 0.82 -9.77 -6.31
C THR A 22 1.05 -8.29 -5.97
N GLY A 23 1.42 -7.47 -6.97
CA GLY A 23 1.69 -6.05 -6.74
C GLY A 23 3.00 -5.78 -6.00
N VAL A 24 4.01 -6.62 -6.18
CA VAL A 24 5.31 -6.56 -5.48
C VAL A 24 6.05 -5.23 -5.67
N THR A 25 5.82 -4.51 -6.77
CA THR A 25 6.42 -3.20 -7.05
C THR A 25 5.72 -2.03 -6.33
N GLY A 26 4.61 -2.30 -5.65
CA GLY A 26 3.93 -1.33 -4.79
C GLY A 26 4.68 -1.07 -3.47
N GLN A 27 4.17 -0.13 -2.67
CA GLN A 27 4.71 0.16 -1.35
C GLN A 27 4.77 -1.10 -0.49
N ASP A 28 3.62 -1.70 -0.22
CA ASP A 28 3.50 -2.84 0.70
C ASP A 28 4.18 -4.08 0.14
N GLY A 29 4.00 -4.35 -1.15
CA GLY A 29 4.63 -5.50 -1.81
C GLY A 29 6.14 -5.48 -1.70
N SER A 30 6.77 -4.30 -1.80
CA SER A 30 8.23 -4.17 -1.67
C SER A 30 8.73 -4.41 -0.24
N TYR A 31 8.04 -3.86 0.77
CA TYR A 31 8.37 -4.13 2.19
C TYR A 31 8.11 -5.59 2.57
N LEU A 32 6.99 -6.17 2.09
CA LEU A 32 6.67 -7.56 2.37
C LEU A 32 7.68 -8.51 1.73
N ALA A 33 8.11 -8.25 0.49
CA ALA A 33 9.13 -9.05 -0.16
C ALA A 33 10.45 -9.04 0.61
N GLU A 34 10.90 -7.87 1.08
CA GLU A 34 12.07 -7.75 1.96
C GLU A 34 11.91 -8.55 3.25
N LEU A 35 10.76 -8.42 3.91
CA LEU A 35 10.48 -9.13 5.16
C LEU A 35 10.50 -10.66 4.95
N LEU A 36 9.85 -11.16 3.90
CA LEU A 36 9.78 -12.60 3.62
C LEU A 36 11.16 -13.17 3.23
N LEU A 37 11.92 -12.47 2.41
CA LEU A 37 13.30 -12.84 2.13
C LEU A 37 14.14 -12.88 3.42
N GLN A 38 13.99 -11.90 4.32
CA GLN A 38 14.66 -11.91 5.63
C GLN A 38 14.25 -13.11 6.49
N LYS A 39 13.09 -13.64 6.32
CA LYS A 39 12.58 -14.84 7.01
C LYS A 39 12.92 -16.16 6.29
N GLY A 40 13.70 -16.11 5.22
CA GLY A 40 14.18 -17.29 4.48
C GLY A 40 13.19 -17.87 3.48
N TYR A 41 12.17 -17.13 3.07
CA TYR A 41 11.26 -17.56 1.99
C TYR A 41 11.92 -17.44 0.61
N LYS A 42 11.46 -18.29 -0.31
CA LYS A 42 11.54 -18.01 -1.74
C LYS A 42 10.37 -17.10 -2.11
N VAL A 43 10.66 -15.95 -2.69
CA VAL A 43 9.65 -14.93 -3.02
C VAL A 43 9.49 -14.79 -4.51
N VAL A 44 8.27 -15.02 -5.00
CA VAL A 44 7.88 -14.77 -6.39
C VAL A 44 7.03 -13.51 -6.43
N GLY A 45 7.64 -12.41 -6.84
CA GLY A 45 6.97 -11.13 -6.99
C GLY A 45 6.25 -11.04 -8.34
N LEU A 46 4.98 -10.68 -8.32
CA LEU A 46 4.17 -10.55 -9.53
C LEU A 46 3.90 -9.07 -9.83
N LYS A 47 4.20 -8.64 -11.06
CA LYS A 47 3.99 -7.26 -11.52
C LYS A 47 3.29 -7.21 -12.87
N ARG A 48 2.45 -6.19 -13.07
CA ARG A 48 1.86 -5.92 -14.38
C ARG A 48 2.93 -5.39 -15.36
N ARG A 49 2.83 -5.75 -16.64
CA ARG A 49 3.67 -5.18 -17.69
C ARG A 49 3.30 -3.71 -17.90
N THR A 50 4.28 -2.85 -17.83
CA THR A 50 4.18 -1.42 -18.16
C THR A 50 5.31 -1.03 -19.10
N SER A 51 5.16 0.04 -19.87
CA SER A 51 6.21 0.57 -20.74
C SER A 51 7.33 1.25 -19.95
N LEU A 52 7.01 1.79 -18.78
CA LEU A 52 7.97 2.44 -17.90
C LEU A 52 8.59 1.44 -16.91
N ILE A 53 9.81 1.71 -16.50
CA ILE A 53 10.45 1.01 -15.39
C ILE A 53 9.73 1.42 -14.11
N CYS A 54 9.26 0.42 -13.34
CA CYS A 54 8.56 0.62 -12.07
C CYS A 54 9.08 -0.34 -10.98
N THR A 55 10.39 -0.65 -11.04
CA THR A 55 11.04 -1.60 -10.13
C THR A 55 11.89 -0.93 -9.06
N ASP A 56 11.91 0.40 -8.99
CA ASP A 56 12.80 1.16 -8.10
C ASP A 56 12.72 0.71 -6.64
N ARG A 57 11.50 0.35 -6.17
CA ARG A 57 11.27 -0.13 -4.79
C ARG A 57 11.82 -1.51 -4.52
N ILE A 58 12.11 -2.30 -5.55
CA ILE A 58 12.56 -3.69 -5.45
C ILE A 58 13.93 -3.94 -6.10
N ASN A 59 14.63 -2.90 -6.57
CA ASN A 59 15.89 -3.04 -7.29
C ASN A 59 16.95 -3.82 -6.48
N LEU A 60 17.00 -3.66 -5.17
CA LEU A 60 17.93 -4.38 -4.32
C LEU A 60 17.60 -5.87 -4.23
N LEU A 61 16.35 -6.28 -4.46
CA LEU A 61 15.92 -7.66 -4.33
C LEU A 61 16.44 -8.54 -5.49
N PHE A 62 16.76 -7.94 -6.64
CA PHE A 62 17.30 -8.71 -7.78
C PHE A 62 18.66 -9.37 -7.50
N ALA A 63 19.38 -8.91 -6.48
CA ALA A 63 20.62 -9.54 -6.06
C ALA A 63 20.40 -10.75 -5.13
N ASP A 64 19.17 -10.98 -4.64
CA ASP A 64 18.86 -12.13 -3.78
C ASP A 64 18.45 -13.35 -4.64
N PRO A 65 19.16 -14.49 -4.57
CA PRO A 65 18.85 -15.67 -5.39
C PRO A 65 17.47 -16.28 -5.09
N ASN A 66 16.87 -15.95 -3.94
CA ASN A 66 15.56 -16.41 -3.55
C ASN A 66 14.44 -15.48 -4.03
N PHE A 67 14.76 -14.39 -4.74
CA PHE A 67 13.77 -13.49 -5.33
C PHE A 67 13.63 -13.74 -6.83
N LYS A 68 12.38 -13.88 -7.29
CA LYS A 68 12.03 -13.90 -8.72
C LYS A 68 10.95 -12.89 -9.02
N LEU A 69 11.03 -12.24 -10.18
CA LEU A 69 10.02 -11.31 -10.67
C LEU A 69 9.36 -11.89 -11.92
N GLU A 70 8.02 -11.98 -11.92
CA GLU A 70 7.22 -12.49 -13.02
C GLU A 70 6.20 -11.45 -13.50
N TYR A 71 5.87 -11.50 -14.80
CA TYR A 71 4.76 -10.73 -15.34
C TYR A 71 3.43 -11.40 -15.02
N PHE A 72 2.48 -10.59 -14.61
CA PHE A 72 1.16 -11.04 -14.15
C PHE A 72 0.13 -9.93 -14.33
N ASP A 73 -1.11 -10.30 -14.63
CA ASP A 73 -2.26 -9.41 -14.56
C ASP A 73 -3.43 -10.13 -13.87
N LEU A 74 -4.15 -9.43 -12.98
CA LEU A 74 -5.34 -9.98 -12.30
C LEU A 74 -6.47 -10.34 -13.28
N ASN A 75 -6.43 -9.81 -14.49
CA ASN A 75 -7.39 -10.07 -15.53
C ASN A 75 -6.98 -11.23 -16.47
N ASP A 76 -5.72 -11.73 -16.36
CA ASP A 76 -5.21 -12.84 -17.16
C ASP A 76 -5.26 -14.15 -16.35
N VAL A 77 -6.37 -14.87 -16.50
CA VAL A 77 -6.62 -16.15 -15.82
C VAL A 77 -5.58 -17.20 -16.19
N GLY A 78 -5.22 -17.30 -17.47
CA GLY A 78 -4.25 -18.29 -17.94
C GLY A 78 -2.86 -18.07 -17.34
N CYS A 79 -2.41 -16.82 -17.30
CA CYS A 79 -1.15 -16.45 -16.63
C CYS A 79 -1.18 -16.78 -15.13
N MET A 80 -2.28 -16.47 -14.46
CA MET A 80 -2.49 -16.74 -13.04
C MET A 80 -2.38 -18.25 -12.72
N TRP A 81 -3.11 -19.08 -13.45
CA TRP A 81 -3.07 -20.53 -13.29
C TRP A 81 -1.68 -21.11 -13.55
N ARG A 82 -1.02 -20.64 -14.62
CA ARG A 82 0.34 -21.07 -14.95
C ARG A 82 1.32 -20.79 -13.83
N LEU A 83 1.32 -19.56 -13.28
CA LEU A 83 2.25 -19.15 -12.23
C LEU A 83 2.01 -19.91 -10.91
N ILE A 84 0.76 -20.04 -10.48
CA ILE A 84 0.43 -20.80 -9.25
C ILE A 84 0.84 -22.26 -9.42
N ASN A 85 0.55 -22.88 -10.57
CA ASN A 85 0.93 -24.26 -10.84
C ASN A 85 2.45 -24.45 -10.91
N GLN A 86 3.18 -23.49 -11.47
CA GLN A 86 4.64 -23.53 -11.61
C GLN A 86 5.36 -23.43 -10.27
N TYR A 87 4.92 -22.49 -9.42
CA TYR A 87 5.63 -22.18 -8.18
C TYR A 87 5.09 -22.91 -6.95
N LYS A 88 3.87 -23.44 -7.00
CA LYS A 88 3.22 -24.17 -5.90
C LYS A 88 3.43 -23.46 -4.56
N PRO A 89 2.99 -22.18 -4.40
CA PRO A 89 3.28 -21.40 -3.22
C PRO A 89 2.61 -21.99 -1.96
N ASP A 90 3.30 -21.85 -0.82
CA ASP A 90 2.75 -22.09 0.52
C ASP A 90 1.89 -20.90 1.00
N GLU A 91 2.23 -19.71 0.54
CA GLU A 91 1.56 -18.48 0.95
C GLU A 91 1.32 -17.56 -0.26
N ILE A 92 0.12 -16.99 -0.37
CA ILE A 92 -0.28 -16.04 -1.42
C ILE A 92 -0.72 -14.75 -0.76
N TYR A 93 -0.03 -13.65 -1.11
CA TYR A 93 -0.36 -12.30 -0.64
C TYR A 93 -0.94 -11.48 -1.80
N ASN A 94 -2.27 -11.26 -1.77
CA ASN A 94 -2.94 -10.48 -2.80
C ASN A 94 -2.98 -9.00 -2.45
N LEU A 95 -1.98 -8.26 -2.95
CA LEU A 95 -1.82 -6.82 -2.72
C LEU A 95 -2.08 -5.98 -3.98
N ALA A 96 -2.19 -6.63 -5.15
CA ALA A 96 -2.39 -5.93 -6.41
C ALA A 96 -3.80 -5.30 -6.48
N ALA A 97 -3.85 -4.01 -6.74
CA ALA A 97 -5.08 -3.26 -6.94
C ALA A 97 -4.81 -1.94 -7.69
N GLN A 98 -5.82 -1.39 -8.35
CA GLN A 98 -5.94 0.04 -8.58
C GLN A 98 -6.37 0.67 -7.25
N SER A 99 -5.43 1.28 -6.49
CA SER A 99 -5.65 1.70 -5.09
C SER A 99 -5.98 3.19 -4.92
N HIS A 100 -6.05 3.96 -6.00
CA HIS A 100 -6.37 5.39 -5.93
C HIS A 100 -7.87 5.60 -5.93
N VAL A 101 -8.44 5.95 -4.77
CA VAL A 101 -9.91 6.05 -4.57
C VAL A 101 -10.56 7.01 -5.58
N ARG A 102 -9.99 8.22 -5.80
CA ARG A 102 -10.56 9.20 -6.74
C ARG A 102 -10.65 8.62 -8.17
N VAL A 103 -9.60 7.92 -8.63
CA VAL A 103 -9.55 7.31 -9.96
C VAL A 103 -10.64 6.23 -10.14
N SER A 104 -11.09 5.58 -9.07
CA SER A 104 -12.14 4.57 -9.16
C SER A 104 -13.48 5.11 -9.64
N PHE A 105 -13.74 6.42 -9.48
CA PHE A 105 -14.95 7.06 -10.02
C PHE A 105 -14.87 7.21 -11.54
N ASP A 106 -13.69 7.42 -12.09
CA ASP A 106 -13.46 7.57 -13.52
C ASP A 106 -13.30 6.22 -14.23
N LEU A 107 -12.73 5.23 -13.54
CA LEU A 107 -12.39 3.89 -14.05
C LEU A 107 -13.06 2.78 -13.21
N SER A 108 -14.39 2.86 -13.02
CA SER A 108 -15.12 1.97 -12.10
C SER A 108 -15.08 0.50 -12.53
N GLU A 109 -15.28 0.19 -13.79
CA GLU A 109 -15.22 -1.18 -14.31
C GLU A 109 -13.82 -1.79 -14.15
N HIS A 110 -12.79 -1.05 -14.55
CA HIS A 110 -11.40 -1.50 -14.39
C HIS A 110 -11.07 -1.76 -12.92
N THR A 111 -11.55 -0.90 -12.03
CA THR A 111 -11.36 -1.04 -10.57
C THR A 111 -12.09 -2.27 -10.04
N ALA A 112 -13.35 -2.49 -10.44
CA ALA A 112 -14.15 -3.64 -10.02
C ALA A 112 -13.58 -4.95 -10.57
N ASP A 113 -13.23 -5.00 -11.86
CA ASP A 113 -12.69 -6.20 -12.47
C ASP A 113 -11.33 -6.60 -11.86
N GLY A 114 -10.43 -5.64 -11.66
CA GLY A 114 -9.13 -5.92 -11.07
C GLY A 114 -9.21 -6.32 -9.59
N ILE A 115 -10.03 -5.67 -8.77
CA ILE A 115 -10.10 -5.91 -7.32
C ILE A 115 -11.07 -7.05 -7.01
N ALA A 116 -12.34 -6.94 -7.41
CA ALA A 116 -13.36 -7.90 -7.05
C ALA A 116 -13.20 -9.21 -7.83
N MET A 117 -13.24 -9.13 -9.16
CA MET A 117 -13.11 -10.32 -10.01
C MET A 117 -11.70 -10.88 -10.01
N GLY A 118 -10.67 -10.04 -9.93
CA GLY A 118 -9.28 -10.49 -9.77
C GLY A 118 -9.07 -11.33 -8.52
N THR A 119 -9.64 -10.92 -7.38
CA THR A 119 -9.61 -11.72 -6.14
C THR A 119 -10.36 -13.04 -6.30
N LEU A 120 -11.54 -13.06 -6.93
CA LEU A 120 -12.30 -14.27 -7.20
C LEU A 120 -11.48 -15.28 -8.04
N ARG A 121 -10.88 -14.79 -9.13
CA ARG A 121 -10.04 -15.61 -10.02
C ARG A 121 -8.86 -16.22 -9.29
N LEU A 122 -8.20 -15.42 -8.43
CA LEU A 122 -7.02 -15.86 -7.67
C LEU A 122 -7.38 -16.87 -6.58
N LEU A 123 -8.50 -16.68 -5.86
CA LEU A 123 -9.01 -17.64 -4.88
C LEU A 123 -9.38 -18.97 -5.54
N ASN A 124 -10.03 -18.95 -6.72
CA ASN A 124 -10.34 -20.16 -7.47
C ASN A 124 -9.06 -20.91 -7.87
N ALA A 125 -8.08 -20.22 -8.43
CA ALA A 125 -6.83 -20.84 -8.83
C ALA A 125 -6.06 -21.42 -7.62
N ALA A 126 -6.06 -20.70 -6.49
CA ALA A 126 -5.44 -21.19 -5.26
C ALA A 126 -6.14 -22.47 -4.76
N ARG A 127 -7.47 -22.47 -4.70
CA ARG A 127 -8.25 -23.61 -4.25
C ARG A 127 -8.00 -24.86 -5.09
N GLU A 128 -7.96 -24.73 -6.41
CA GLU A 128 -7.82 -25.87 -7.32
C GLU A 128 -6.38 -26.39 -7.43
N LEU A 129 -5.39 -25.51 -7.35
CA LEU A 129 -3.99 -25.86 -7.65
C LEU A 129 -3.13 -26.06 -6.41
N VAL A 130 -3.45 -25.37 -5.32
CA VAL A 130 -2.68 -25.35 -4.06
C VAL A 130 -3.63 -25.18 -2.86
N PRO A 131 -4.53 -26.17 -2.61
CA PRO A 131 -5.59 -26.05 -1.61
C PRO A 131 -5.06 -25.80 -0.18
N ASP A 132 -3.84 -26.22 0.12
CA ASP A 132 -3.20 -26.05 1.42
C ASP A 132 -2.49 -24.69 1.57
N ALA A 133 -2.39 -23.92 0.48
CA ALA A 133 -1.76 -22.60 0.53
C ALA A 133 -2.59 -21.62 1.35
N LYS A 134 -1.88 -20.85 2.19
CA LYS A 134 -2.50 -19.77 2.99
C LYS A 134 -2.65 -18.51 2.14
N PHE A 135 -3.85 -17.93 2.15
CA PHE A 135 -4.21 -16.78 1.34
C PHE A 135 -4.45 -15.54 2.19
N TYR A 136 -3.73 -14.47 1.90
CA TYR A 136 -3.94 -13.14 2.47
C TYR A 136 -4.54 -12.19 1.44
N GLN A 137 -5.61 -11.48 1.83
CA GLN A 137 -6.25 -10.41 1.05
C GLN A 137 -6.01 -9.05 1.71
N ALA A 138 -5.49 -8.11 0.96
CA ALA A 138 -5.48 -6.71 1.38
C ALA A 138 -6.89 -6.12 1.24
N SER A 139 -7.60 -6.00 2.35
CA SER A 139 -8.83 -5.23 2.47
C SER A 139 -8.52 -3.76 2.82
N SER A 140 -9.53 -2.93 3.11
CA SER A 140 -9.33 -1.48 3.26
C SER A 140 -10.30 -0.87 4.25
N SER A 141 -9.85 0.11 5.03
CA SER A 141 -10.69 0.95 5.87
C SER A 141 -11.73 1.75 5.08
N GLU A 142 -11.50 2.01 3.78
CA GLU A 142 -12.49 2.66 2.90
C GLU A 142 -13.80 1.84 2.79
N MET A 143 -13.81 0.56 3.16
CA MET A 143 -15.03 -0.26 3.23
C MET A 143 -16.01 0.24 4.30
N PHE A 144 -15.52 0.90 5.36
CA PHE A 144 -16.39 1.49 6.39
C PHE A 144 -17.10 2.76 5.90
N GLY A 145 -16.50 3.51 4.95
CA GLY A 145 -17.10 4.64 4.27
C GLY A 145 -17.67 5.70 5.21
N ASP A 146 -18.94 6.05 5.02
CA ASP A 146 -19.65 7.08 5.79
C ASP A 146 -20.26 6.58 7.12
N ASN A 147 -19.85 5.42 7.62
CA ASN A 147 -20.34 4.91 8.88
C ASN A 147 -20.01 5.88 10.03
N PRO A 148 -21.00 6.37 10.80
CA PRO A 148 -20.77 7.32 11.89
C PRO A 148 -20.25 6.66 13.19
N ASN A 149 -20.26 5.33 13.27
CA ASN A 149 -19.97 4.58 14.51
C ASN A 149 -18.50 4.13 14.55
N TYR A 150 -17.59 5.05 14.79
CA TYR A 150 -16.16 4.77 14.96
C TYR A 150 -15.77 4.79 16.46
N PRO A 151 -14.63 4.15 16.86
CA PRO A 151 -13.63 3.48 16.03
C PRO A 151 -14.13 2.17 15.41
N PHE A 152 -13.60 1.83 14.21
CA PHE A 152 -14.02 0.66 13.44
C PHE A 152 -13.20 -0.58 13.77
N ASN A 153 -13.88 -1.68 14.02
CA ASN A 153 -13.32 -3.00 14.23
C ASN A 153 -13.88 -4.00 13.20
N GLU A 154 -13.55 -5.28 13.34
CA GLU A 154 -13.92 -6.35 12.42
C GLU A 154 -15.43 -6.60 12.33
N GLU A 155 -16.20 -6.20 13.35
CA GLU A 155 -17.67 -6.36 13.44
C GLU A 155 -18.43 -5.11 12.98
N SER A 156 -17.71 -4.02 12.68
CA SER A 156 -18.33 -2.76 12.25
C SER A 156 -19.00 -2.90 10.89
N THR A 157 -20.18 -2.28 10.74
CA THR A 157 -20.93 -2.29 9.48
C THR A 157 -20.15 -1.63 8.36
N LEU A 158 -20.07 -2.30 7.21
CA LEU A 158 -19.43 -1.77 6.01
C LEU A 158 -20.42 -0.88 5.24
N MET A 159 -20.01 0.37 4.94
CA MET A 159 -20.82 1.39 4.24
C MET A 159 -20.00 2.06 3.12
N PRO A 160 -19.59 1.29 2.08
CA PRO A 160 -18.65 1.78 1.08
C PRO A 160 -19.15 3.02 0.33
N ALA A 161 -18.30 4.05 0.20
CA ALA A 161 -18.62 5.35 -0.41
C ALA A 161 -17.88 5.59 -1.74
N SER A 162 -17.33 4.55 -2.37
CA SER A 162 -16.66 4.65 -3.67
C SER A 162 -16.67 3.31 -4.42
N PRO A 163 -16.53 3.30 -5.76
CA PRO A 163 -16.39 2.06 -6.53
C PRO A 163 -15.21 1.19 -6.04
N TYR A 164 -14.10 1.81 -5.62
CA TYR A 164 -12.99 1.12 -4.97
C TYR A 164 -13.42 0.39 -3.69
N ALA A 165 -14.13 1.09 -2.82
CA ALA A 165 -14.60 0.52 -1.56
C ALA A 165 -15.60 -0.61 -1.78
N CYS A 166 -16.54 -0.47 -2.73
CA CYS A 166 -17.48 -1.54 -3.12
C CYS A 166 -16.74 -2.79 -3.63
N ALA A 167 -15.72 -2.62 -4.45
CA ALA A 167 -14.91 -3.73 -4.95
C ALA A 167 -14.13 -4.43 -3.82
N LYS A 168 -13.62 -3.66 -2.84
CA LYS A 168 -12.96 -4.19 -1.64
C LYS A 168 -13.93 -4.94 -0.72
N VAL A 169 -15.16 -4.45 -0.55
CA VAL A 169 -16.22 -5.16 0.21
C VAL A 169 -16.54 -6.50 -0.43
N PHE A 170 -16.70 -6.54 -1.77
CA PHE A 170 -16.92 -7.81 -2.47
C PHE A 170 -15.76 -8.80 -2.21
N ALA A 171 -14.51 -8.36 -2.40
CA ALA A 171 -13.34 -9.20 -2.21
C ALA A 171 -13.23 -9.70 -0.74
N HIS A 172 -13.50 -8.83 0.23
CA HIS A 172 -13.47 -9.16 1.65
C HIS A 172 -14.49 -10.26 2.02
N HIS A 173 -15.74 -10.08 1.60
CA HIS A 173 -16.79 -11.08 1.86
C HIS A 173 -16.53 -12.39 1.11
N LEU A 174 -15.93 -12.32 -0.08
CA LEU A 174 -15.59 -13.52 -0.83
C LEU A 174 -14.51 -14.34 -0.11
N VAL A 175 -13.49 -13.71 0.45
CA VAL A 175 -12.46 -14.37 1.27
C VAL A 175 -13.11 -15.08 2.47
N LYS A 176 -14.01 -14.41 3.18
CA LYS A 176 -14.77 -15.01 4.29
C LYS A 176 -15.62 -16.20 3.81
N ASN A 177 -16.27 -16.08 2.65
CA ASN A 177 -17.06 -17.16 2.07
C ASN A 177 -16.17 -18.37 1.71
N TYR A 178 -15.01 -18.17 1.09
CA TYR A 178 -14.10 -19.28 0.73
C TYR A 178 -13.57 -20.00 1.97
N ARG A 179 -13.27 -19.25 3.02
CA ARG A 179 -12.89 -19.80 4.33
C ARG A 179 -13.98 -20.71 4.91
N THR A 180 -15.23 -20.24 4.92
CA THR A 180 -16.36 -20.95 5.57
C THR A 180 -16.93 -22.07 4.70
N SER A 181 -17.01 -21.87 3.39
CA SER A 181 -17.68 -22.82 2.48
C SER A 181 -16.75 -23.91 1.96
N TYR A 182 -15.47 -23.61 1.78
CA TYR A 182 -14.50 -24.55 1.20
C TYR A 182 -13.38 -24.96 2.16
N GLY A 183 -13.35 -24.42 3.38
CA GLY A 183 -12.29 -24.71 4.34
C GLY A 183 -10.92 -24.15 3.96
N GLN A 184 -10.86 -23.25 2.96
CA GLN A 184 -9.61 -22.65 2.51
C GLN A 184 -9.03 -21.74 3.58
N TYR A 185 -7.73 -21.86 3.86
CA TYR A 185 -7.05 -20.90 4.73
C TYR A 185 -6.98 -19.54 4.03
N ALA A 186 -7.95 -18.68 4.28
CA ALA A 186 -8.04 -17.37 3.67
C ALA A 186 -8.43 -16.32 4.72
N CYS A 187 -7.71 -15.20 4.77
CA CYS A 187 -7.91 -14.11 5.73
C CYS A 187 -7.73 -12.74 5.09
N SER A 188 -8.34 -11.72 5.70
CA SER A 188 -8.30 -10.34 5.25
C SER A 188 -7.74 -9.40 6.30
N GLY A 189 -6.71 -8.62 5.94
CA GLY A 189 -6.29 -7.47 6.74
C GLY A 189 -7.09 -6.23 6.34
N ILE A 190 -7.88 -5.66 7.24
CA ILE A 190 -8.61 -4.42 7.02
C ILE A 190 -7.67 -3.26 7.33
N LEU A 191 -6.94 -2.83 6.30
CA LEU A 191 -5.86 -1.89 6.45
C LEU A 191 -6.36 -0.45 6.48
N PHE A 192 -6.04 0.27 7.53
CA PHE A 192 -6.14 1.72 7.57
C PHE A 192 -5.02 2.37 6.75
N ASN A 193 -5.06 3.69 6.58
CA ASN A 193 -4.08 4.36 5.76
C ASN A 193 -2.67 4.11 6.30
N HIS A 194 -1.78 3.66 5.44
CA HIS A 194 -0.39 3.39 5.82
C HIS A 194 0.55 3.92 4.76
N GLU A 195 1.56 4.58 5.24
CA GLU A 195 2.40 5.45 4.47
C GLU A 195 3.87 5.08 4.67
N SER A 196 4.71 5.55 3.77
CA SER A 196 6.16 5.40 3.87
C SER A 196 6.88 6.25 2.84
N PRO A 197 8.22 6.31 2.86
CA PRO A 197 9.00 6.85 1.74
C PRO A 197 8.77 6.17 0.40
N ARG A 198 8.14 4.98 0.39
CA ARG A 198 7.78 4.23 -0.84
C ARG A 198 6.33 4.45 -1.29
N ARG A 199 5.59 5.34 -0.64
CA ARG A 199 4.23 5.70 -1.06
C ARG A 199 4.23 6.27 -2.48
N GLY A 200 3.17 6.04 -3.25
CA GLY A 200 3.02 6.68 -4.57
C GLY A 200 2.90 8.20 -4.44
N GLU A 201 3.54 8.95 -5.33
CA GLU A 201 3.63 10.42 -5.25
C GLU A 201 2.29 11.15 -5.44
N THR A 202 1.29 10.46 -6.00
CA THR A 202 -0.07 10.98 -6.17
C THR A 202 -0.91 10.94 -4.89
N PHE A 203 -0.48 10.22 -3.86
CA PHE A 203 -1.16 10.18 -2.56
C PHE A 203 -0.81 11.39 -1.71
N VAL A 204 -1.80 11.90 -0.97
CA VAL A 204 -1.73 13.20 -0.28
C VAL A 204 -0.51 13.34 0.63
N THR A 205 -0.18 12.35 1.42
CA THR A 205 0.98 12.36 2.33
C THR A 205 2.29 12.51 1.58
N ARG A 206 2.52 11.68 0.53
CA ARG A 206 3.73 11.75 -0.28
C ARG A 206 3.78 13.02 -1.12
N LYS A 207 2.63 13.49 -1.62
CA LYS A 207 2.51 14.77 -2.32
C LYS A 207 2.97 15.92 -1.43
N ILE A 208 2.59 15.92 -0.14
CA ILE A 208 3.00 16.94 0.84
C ILE A 208 4.50 16.87 1.11
N THR A 209 5.06 15.69 1.41
CA THR A 209 6.47 15.55 1.76
C THR A 209 7.39 15.87 0.59
N MET A 210 7.04 15.44 -0.61
CA MET A 210 7.79 15.76 -1.83
C MET A 210 7.73 17.26 -2.16
N ALA A 211 6.56 17.88 -2.03
CA ALA A 211 6.42 19.32 -2.27
C ALA A 211 7.21 20.15 -1.22
N ALA A 212 7.14 19.79 0.05
CA ALA A 212 7.93 20.46 1.10
C ALA A 212 9.44 20.35 0.82
N ALA A 213 9.92 19.18 0.38
CA ALA A 213 11.32 19.01 0.00
C ALA A 213 11.70 19.84 -1.24
N ARG A 214 10.85 19.90 -2.27
CA ARG A 214 11.06 20.75 -3.46
C ARG A 214 11.04 22.25 -3.10
N ILE A 215 10.12 22.69 -2.23
CA ILE A 215 10.05 24.07 -1.75
C ILE A 215 11.32 24.43 -0.98
N LYS A 216 11.80 23.55 -0.09
CA LYS A 216 13.05 23.71 0.64
C LYS A 216 14.26 23.92 -0.27
N LEU A 217 14.28 23.21 -1.40
CA LEU A 217 15.32 23.31 -2.42
C LEU A 217 15.07 24.41 -3.47
N LYS A 218 14.01 25.22 -3.30
CA LYS A 218 13.60 26.28 -4.25
C LYS A 218 13.26 25.77 -5.65
N MET A 219 12.81 24.52 -5.76
CA MET A 219 12.41 23.88 -7.01
C MET A 219 10.89 24.01 -7.28
N GLN A 220 10.11 24.39 -6.26
CA GLN A 220 8.66 24.56 -6.32
C GLN A 220 8.24 25.73 -5.43
N GLN A 221 7.16 26.44 -5.81
CA GLN A 221 6.66 27.60 -5.06
C GLN A 221 5.33 27.32 -4.36
N LYS A 222 4.47 26.51 -4.98
CA LYS A 222 3.11 26.24 -4.51
C LYS A 222 2.80 24.74 -4.48
N LEU A 223 1.94 24.35 -3.56
CA LEU A 223 1.39 23.00 -3.44
C LEU A 223 -0.15 23.07 -3.53
N PHE A 224 -0.73 22.36 -4.48
CA PHE A 224 -2.18 22.29 -4.65
C PHE A 224 -2.73 21.07 -3.90
N LEU A 225 -3.71 21.29 -3.02
CA LEU A 225 -4.35 20.27 -2.21
C LEU A 225 -5.88 20.40 -2.31
N GLY A 226 -6.58 19.30 -2.04
CA GLY A 226 -8.03 19.27 -1.87
C GLY A 226 -8.43 19.55 -0.41
N ASN A 227 -9.28 18.66 0.13
CA ASN A 227 -9.81 18.77 1.49
C ASN A 227 -8.71 18.59 2.55
N LEU A 228 -8.48 19.63 3.35
CA LEU A 228 -7.49 19.61 4.45
C LEU A 228 -8.07 19.05 5.76
N ASP A 229 -9.38 19.00 5.90
CA ASP A 229 -10.06 18.64 7.15
C ASP A 229 -10.33 17.12 7.26
N ALA A 230 -10.19 16.39 6.16
CA ALA A 230 -10.36 14.93 6.16
C ALA A 230 -9.38 14.27 7.13
N LYS A 231 -9.91 13.43 8.04
CA LYS A 231 -9.13 12.75 9.08
C LYS A 231 -8.89 11.29 8.74
N ARG A 232 -7.67 10.85 8.93
CA ARG A 232 -7.21 9.47 8.66
C ARG A 232 -6.34 8.95 9.79
N ASP A 233 -6.47 7.67 10.06
CA ASP A 233 -5.53 6.91 10.87
C ASP A 233 -4.37 6.51 9.95
N TRP A 234 -3.19 7.11 10.16
CA TRP A 234 -1.99 6.88 9.35
C TRP A 234 -0.91 6.13 10.12
N GLY A 235 -0.58 4.93 9.64
CA GLY A 235 0.52 4.14 10.17
C GLY A 235 1.69 3.98 9.19
N PHE A 236 2.74 3.31 9.63
CA PHE A 236 3.89 2.99 8.82
C PHE A 236 3.71 1.65 8.07
N ALA A 237 3.89 1.64 6.76
CA ALA A 237 3.69 0.45 5.93
C ALA A 237 4.56 -0.75 6.37
N GLY A 238 5.76 -0.51 6.88
CA GLY A 238 6.63 -1.57 7.40
C GLY A 238 6.03 -2.31 8.60
N ASP A 239 5.25 -1.63 9.46
CA ASP A 239 4.55 -2.27 10.57
C ASP A 239 3.35 -3.08 10.07
N TYR A 240 2.66 -2.59 9.06
CA TYR A 240 1.49 -3.26 8.47
C TYR A 240 1.87 -4.58 7.78
N VAL A 241 2.97 -4.62 7.03
CA VAL A 241 3.40 -5.87 6.39
C VAL A 241 3.87 -6.93 7.38
N LYS A 242 4.35 -6.54 8.56
CA LYS A 242 4.63 -7.49 9.66
C LYS A 242 3.36 -8.23 10.06
N LEU A 243 2.25 -7.51 10.20
CA LEU A 243 0.96 -8.12 10.54
C LEU A 243 0.43 -9.02 9.41
N MET A 244 0.57 -8.62 8.14
CA MET A 244 0.18 -9.47 7.02
C MET A 244 0.85 -10.86 7.12
N TRP A 245 2.15 -10.90 7.41
CA TRP A 245 2.86 -12.14 7.63
C TRP A 245 2.37 -12.87 8.89
N MET A 246 2.19 -12.18 10.02
CA MET A 246 1.74 -12.78 11.29
C MET A 246 0.38 -13.47 11.15
N MET A 247 -0.54 -12.91 10.36
CA MET A 247 -1.86 -13.49 10.10
C MET A 247 -1.75 -14.87 9.45
N LEU A 248 -0.83 -15.07 8.51
CA LEU A 248 -0.64 -16.34 7.83
C LEU A 248 0.16 -17.38 8.68
N GLN A 249 0.72 -16.96 9.83
CA GLN A 249 1.42 -17.91 10.73
C GLN A 249 0.48 -18.53 11.77
N GLN A 250 -0.79 -18.09 11.83
CA GLN A 250 -1.75 -18.64 12.78
C GLN A 250 -2.24 -20.03 12.36
N GLU A 251 -2.75 -20.80 13.34
CA GLU A 251 -3.36 -22.11 13.07
C GLU A 251 -4.71 -21.96 12.36
N GLN A 252 -5.49 -20.96 12.74
CA GLN A 252 -6.79 -20.67 12.16
C GLN A 252 -6.80 -19.32 11.46
N PRO A 253 -7.41 -19.23 10.27
CA PRO A 253 -7.55 -17.97 9.55
C PRO A 253 -8.61 -17.08 10.23
N ASP A 254 -8.28 -15.79 10.35
CA ASP A 254 -9.21 -14.79 10.88
C ASP A 254 -8.92 -13.42 10.23
N ASP A 255 -9.88 -12.50 10.27
CA ASP A 255 -9.73 -11.15 9.72
C ASP A 255 -9.30 -10.19 10.84
N TYR A 256 -8.47 -9.20 10.52
CA TYR A 256 -7.93 -8.25 11.49
C TYR A 256 -7.96 -6.82 10.96
N VAL A 257 -8.41 -5.89 11.80
CA VAL A 257 -8.20 -4.45 11.61
C VAL A 257 -6.75 -4.11 11.90
N VAL A 258 -6.14 -3.33 11.00
CA VAL A 258 -4.77 -2.86 11.12
C VAL A 258 -4.76 -1.34 11.13
N SER A 259 -4.55 -0.76 12.31
CA SER A 259 -4.65 0.68 12.55
C SER A 259 -3.72 1.12 13.69
N THR A 260 -3.41 2.41 13.74
CA THR A 260 -2.65 2.97 14.87
C THR A 260 -3.55 3.23 16.09
N GLY A 261 -4.84 3.48 15.87
CA GLY A 261 -5.79 3.92 16.88
C GLY A 261 -5.76 5.44 17.12
N GLU A 262 -5.06 6.18 16.26
CA GLU A 262 -4.99 7.65 16.28
C GLU A 262 -5.38 8.20 14.91
N THR A 263 -6.10 9.31 14.88
CA THR A 263 -6.51 9.96 13.63
C THR A 263 -6.05 11.40 13.58
N HIS A 264 -5.55 11.81 12.40
CA HIS A 264 -5.03 13.15 12.14
C HIS A 264 -5.63 13.72 10.87
N SER A 265 -5.78 15.04 10.80
CA SER A 265 -6.20 15.71 9.57
C SER A 265 -5.06 15.85 8.56
N VAL A 266 -5.42 16.06 7.29
CA VAL A 266 -4.44 16.40 6.25
C VAL A 266 -3.68 17.68 6.63
N LYS A 267 -4.37 18.64 7.27
CA LYS A 267 -3.79 19.86 7.78
C LYS A 267 -2.72 19.59 8.83
N GLU A 268 -3.01 18.73 9.82
CA GLU A 268 -2.03 18.37 10.87
C GLU A 268 -0.79 17.68 10.28
N PHE A 269 -0.97 16.81 9.26
CA PHE A 269 0.17 16.19 8.58
C PHE A 269 1.01 17.23 7.84
N LEU A 270 0.37 18.15 7.14
CA LEU A 270 1.01 19.25 6.44
C LEU A 270 1.83 20.14 7.40
N GLU A 271 1.22 20.59 8.51
CA GLU A 271 1.87 21.39 9.53
C GLU A 271 3.08 20.68 10.14
N CYS A 272 2.95 19.39 10.46
CA CYS A 272 4.04 18.57 11.00
C CYS A 272 5.23 18.48 10.03
N VAL A 273 4.97 18.29 8.73
CA VAL A 273 6.02 18.22 7.69
C VAL A 273 6.69 19.57 7.50
N PHE A 274 5.93 20.67 7.42
CA PHE A 274 6.46 22.02 7.19
C PHE A 274 7.26 22.56 8.38
N ASP A 275 6.82 22.25 9.60
CA ASP A 275 7.56 22.57 10.83
C ASP A 275 8.91 21.82 10.82
N HIS A 276 8.90 20.51 10.59
CA HIS A 276 10.13 19.71 10.51
C HIS A 276 11.09 20.19 9.39
N ALA A 277 10.55 20.62 8.26
CA ALA A 277 11.32 21.17 7.15
C ALA A 277 11.92 22.55 7.45
N GLY A 278 11.47 23.23 8.51
CA GLY A 278 11.84 24.61 8.83
C GLY A 278 11.33 25.61 7.78
N LEU A 279 10.14 25.36 7.21
CA LEU A 279 9.49 26.24 6.22
C LEU A 279 8.50 27.22 6.85
N GLY A 280 8.14 27.02 8.13
CA GLY A 280 7.18 27.83 8.87
C GLY A 280 5.74 27.57 8.41
N ASN A 281 4.88 28.62 8.45
CA ASN A 281 3.46 28.50 8.15
C ASN A 281 3.23 28.01 6.71
N PRO A 282 2.57 26.82 6.52
CA PRO A 282 2.28 26.25 5.22
C PRO A 282 1.33 27.08 4.36
N ASP A 283 0.47 27.93 4.94
CA ASP A 283 -0.55 28.71 4.20
C ASP A 283 0.06 29.58 3.09
N LYS A 284 1.33 29.96 3.23
CA LYS A 284 2.07 30.73 2.21
C LYS A 284 2.31 29.95 0.92
N TYR A 285 2.25 28.62 1.00
CA TYR A 285 2.62 27.72 -0.08
C TYR A 285 1.45 26.91 -0.61
N ILE A 286 0.31 26.90 0.10
CA ILE A 286 -0.85 26.05 -0.24
C ILE A 286 -1.84 26.83 -1.08
N GLU A 287 -2.39 26.15 -2.09
CA GLU A 287 -3.58 26.55 -2.82
C GLU A 287 -4.59 25.38 -2.82
N ILE A 288 -5.84 25.68 -2.51
CA ILE A 288 -6.90 24.68 -2.56
C ILE A 288 -7.40 24.56 -3.98
N ASP A 289 -7.45 23.34 -4.51
CA ASP A 289 -7.94 23.03 -5.84
C ASP A 289 -9.17 22.11 -5.72
N GLU A 290 -10.33 22.65 -6.09
CA GLU A 290 -11.60 21.93 -6.02
C GLU A 290 -11.64 20.67 -6.91
N ARG A 291 -10.84 20.61 -7.97
CA ARG A 291 -10.72 19.43 -8.85
C ARG A 291 -10.17 18.21 -8.13
N LEU A 292 -9.47 18.43 -7.03
CA LEU A 292 -8.88 17.38 -6.19
C LEU A 292 -9.85 16.81 -5.15
N PHE A 293 -11.05 17.38 -5.00
CA PHE A 293 -12.07 16.84 -4.12
C PHE A 293 -12.66 15.54 -4.70
N ARG A 294 -13.04 14.64 -3.83
CA ARG A 294 -13.74 13.43 -4.24
C ARG A 294 -15.24 13.71 -4.43
N PRO A 295 -15.92 13.01 -5.36
CA PRO A 295 -17.38 13.15 -5.52
C PRO A 295 -18.14 12.83 -4.23
N GLN A 296 -17.67 11.84 -3.46
CA GLN A 296 -18.12 11.54 -2.10
C GLN A 296 -16.88 11.42 -1.21
N GLU A 297 -16.76 12.29 -0.22
CA GLU A 297 -15.65 12.28 0.74
C GLU A 297 -16.02 11.46 1.98
N VAL A 298 -15.08 10.72 2.49
CA VAL A 298 -15.16 10.06 3.80
C VAL A 298 -14.47 10.98 4.81
N PRO A 299 -15.22 11.63 5.71
CA PRO A 299 -14.64 12.68 6.55
C PRO A 299 -13.71 12.14 7.62
N TYR A 300 -13.98 10.92 8.12
CA TYR A 300 -13.31 10.39 9.30
C TYR A 300 -13.07 8.89 9.21
N LEU A 301 -11.83 8.46 9.42
CA LEU A 301 -11.48 7.04 9.58
C LEU A 301 -10.59 6.89 10.80
N LEU A 302 -11.05 6.07 11.77
CA LEU A 302 -10.33 5.69 12.98
C LEU A 302 -10.55 4.20 13.22
N GLY A 303 -9.47 3.43 13.34
CA GLY A 303 -9.53 1.99 13.54
C GLY A 303 -9.30 1.57 14.99
N ASP A 304 -9.89 0.43 15.34
CA ASP A 304 -9.64 -0.30 16.58
C ASP A 304 -8.95 -1.62 16.26
N SER A 305 -7.63 -1.66 16.47
CA SER A 305 -6.79 -2.86 16.26
C SER A 305 -6.62 -3.71 17.54
N THR A 306 -7.52 -3.61 18.51
CA THR A 306 -7.44 -4.37 19.78
C THR A 306 -7.30 -5.87 19.52
N LYS A 307 -8.08 -6.43 18.60
CA LYS A 307 -8.00 -7.86 18.23
C LYS A 307 -6.60 -8.25 17.74
N ALA A 308 -5.97 -7.45 16.89
CA ALA A 308 -4.61 -7.70 16.39
C ALA A 308 -3.57 -7.61 17.52
N ARG A 309 -3.75 -6.66 18.43
CA ARG A 309 -2.86 -6.50 19.61
C ARG A 309 -2.95 -7.69 20.56
N GLU A 310 -4.17 -8.11 20.90
CA GLU A 310 -4.40 -9.18 21.88
C GLU A 310 -4.07 -10.57 21.32
N LYS A 311 -4.53 -10.87 20.10
CA LYS A 311 -4.36 -12.21 19.51
C LYS A 311 -2.99 -12.44 18.88
N LEU A 312 -2.42 -11.40 18.25
CA LEU A 312 -1.17 -11.52 17.48
C LEU A 312 0.01 -10.84 18.17
N GLY A 313 -0.21 -10.06 19.24
CA GLY A 313 0.85 -9.25 19.84
C GLY A 313 1.37 -8.12 18.94
N TRP A 314 0.62 -7.80 17.88
CA TRP A 314 1.03 -6.75 16.96
C TRP A 314 0.74 -5.36 17.53
N LYS A 315 1.65 -4.43 17.28
CA LYS A 315 1.45 -3.00 17.58
C LYS A 315 2.22 -2.15 16.56
N PRO A 316 1.71 -0.94 16.24
CA PRO A 316 2.48 0.01 15.44
C PRO A 316 3.72 0.45 16.23
N GLU A 317 4.86 0.53 15.55
CA GLU A 317 6.14 0.93 16.16
C GLU A 317 6.48 2.39 15.84
N VAL A 318 6.01 2.92 14.70
CA VAL A 318 6.30 4.26 14.22
C VAL A 318 5.11 5.19 14.51
N THR A 319 5.37 6.27 15.22
CA THR A 319 4.36 7.30 15.52
C THR A 319 4.07 8.19 14.31
N PHE A 320 2.93 8.90 14.32
CA PHE A 320 2.54 9.85 13.28
C PHE A 320 3.64 10.88 12.96
N LYS A 321 4.25 11.48 14.01
CA LYS A 321 5.31 12.47 13.81
C LYS A 321 6.59 11.88 13.23
N GLU A 322 6.96 10.69 13.66
CA GLU A 322 8.13 9.99 13.12
C GLU A 322 7.91 9.61 11.66
N LEU A 323 6.69 9.17 11.31
CA LEU A 323 6.31 8.86 9.94
C LEU A 323 6.44 10.08 9.02
N ALA A 324 5.87 11.22 9.41
CA ALA A 324 5.95 12.45 8.64
C ALA A 324 7.41 12.90 8.41
N LYS A 325 8.24 12.84 9.47
CA LYS A 325 9.68 13.15 9.41
C LYS A 325 10.45 12.18 8.52
N MET A 326 10.20 10.87 8.65
CA MET A 326 10.84 9.83 7.85
C MET A 326 10.58 10.05 6.37
N MET A 327 9.31 10.27 5.99
CA MET A 327 8.92 10.51 4.61
C MET A 327 9.58 11.77 4.03
N TYR A 328 9.53 12.89 4.75
CA TYR A 328 10.15 14.12 4.31
C TYR A 328 11.68 13.99 4.15
N ASN A 329 12.36 13.41 5.12
CA ASN A 329 13.82 13.29 5.10
C ASN A 329 14.29 12.44 3.90
N GLU A 330 13.57 11.36 3.57
CA GLU A 330 13.89 10.52 2.41
C GLU A 330 13.61 11.24 1.08
N ASP A 331 12.52 12.00 0.99
CA ASP A 331 12.22 12.81 -0.19
C ASP A 331 13.26 13.90 -0.41
N LEU A 332 13.68 14.59 0.66
CA LEU A 332 14.73 15.60 0.59
C LEU A 332 16.06 14.97 0.15
N ALA A 333 16.45 13.84 0.74
CA ALA A 333 17.67 13.14 0.39
C ALA A 333 17.64 12.63 -1.06
N PHE A 334 16.48 12.11 -1.52
CA PHE A 334 16.27 11.70 -2.91
C PHE A 334 16.49 12.85 -3.89
N LEU A 335 15.87 14.00 -3.65
CA LEU A 335 16.02 15.18 -4.51
C LEU A 335 17.44 15.73 -4.49
N GLN A 336 18.11 15.75 -3.34
CA GLN A 336 19.51 16.20 -3.24
C GLN A 336 20.48 15.26 -3.99
N ARG A 337 20.27 13.95 -3.95
CA ARG A 337 21.05 12.98 -4.72
C ARG A 337 20.87 13.19 -6.23
N ASN A 338 19.62 13.36 -6.66
CA ASN A 338 19.30 13.57 -8.06
C ASN A 338 19.78 14.94 -8.59
N ALA A 339 19.70 15.99 -7.79
CA ALA A 339 20.22 17.30 -8.14
C ALA A 339 21.75 17.29 -8.36
N ARG A 340 22.48 16.46 -7.65
CA ARG A 340 23.91 16.25 -7.87
C ARG A 340 24.24 15.39 -9.11
N GLY A 341 23.32 14.51 -9.50
CA GLY A 341 23.45 13.66 -10.71
C GLY A 341 22.95 14.32 -11.98
N VAL A 342 21.97 15.23 -11.88
CA VAL A 342 21.30 15.95 -13.00
C VAL A 342 22.06 17.19 -13.48
N ALA A 343 23.31 17.38 -13.08
CA ALA A 343 24.20 18.23 -13.92
C ALA A 343 24.33 17.71 -15.37
N ILE A 344 23.74 16.56 -15.71
CA ILE A 344 23.87 15.88 -17.00
C ILE A 344 22.58 15.83 -17.83
N ASP A 345 21.38 16.01 -17.26
CA ASP A 345 20.16 16.00 -18.09
C ASP A 345 19.12 17.01 -17.59
N LYS A 346 19.04 18.12 -18.31
CA LYS A 346 17.86 18.97 -18.32
C LYS A 346 16.73 18.25 -19.07
N MET A 347 16.29 17.11 -18.60
CA MET A 347 14.96 16.62 -18.92
C MET A 347 13.98 17.38 -18.05
N ILE A 348 13.45 18.44 -18.61
CA ILE A 348 12.17 19.02 -18.26
C ILE A 348 11.20 17.85 -18.28
N THR A 349 10.81 17.33 -17.14
CA THR A 349 9.53 16.63 -17.06
C THR A 349 8.50 17.69 -17.35
N PRO A 350 7.77 17.60 -18.49
CA PRO A 350 6.62 18.48 -18.67
C PRO A 350 5.77 18.31 -17.42
N GLU A 351 5.26 19.42 -16.87
CA GLU A 351 4.12 19.33 -15.98
C GLU A 351 3.04 18.58 -16.74
N ILE A 352 2.95 17.30 -16.51
CA ILE A 352 1.82 16.53 -17.01
C ILE A 352 0.69 17.01 -16.12
N ASP A 353 -0.07 17.97 -16.65
CA ASP A 353 -1.41 18.27 -16.19
C ASP A 353 -2.22 16.99 -16.40
N MET A 354 -2.21 16.10 -15.39
CA MET A 354 -2.94 14.83 -15.42
C MET A 354 -4.46 15.03 -15.45
N TYR A 355 -4.91 16.28 -15.47
CA TYR A 355 -6.32 16.64 -15.46
C TYR A 355 -6.74 17.48 -16.68
N GLY A 356 -5.95 17.44 -17.75
CA GLY A 356 -6.27 17.97 -19.10
C GLY A 356 -7.34 19.04 -19.14
N GLY A 357 -6.97 20.28 -18.95
CA GLY A 357 -7.83 21.41 -19.13
C GLY A 357 -7.08 22.49 -19.89
N GLU A 358 -7.30 22.53 -21.19
CA GLU A 358 -7.01 23.73 -21.98
C GLU A 358 -7.74 24.94 -21.38
N LYS A 359 -7.01 26.05 -21.28
CA LYS A 359 -7.59 27.36 -21.03
C LYS A 359 -8.34 27.81 -22.28
#